data_11720c9c7b36b4192f855e7ac78f5dea
#
_entry.id   11720c9c7b36b4192f855e7ac78f5dea
#
_cell.length_a   1.000
_cell.length_b   1.000
_cell.length_c   1.000
_cell.angle_alpha   90.00
_cell.angle_beta   90.00
_cell.angle_gamma   90.00
#
_symmetry.space_group_name_H-M   'P 1'
#
loop_
_entity.id
_entity.type
_entity.pdbx_description
1 polymer ?
#
loop_
_entity_poly.entity_id
_entity_poly.type
_entity_poly.pdbx_seq_one_letter_code
_entity_poly.pdbx_strand_id
1 'polypeptide(L)'
;MPPSAQDLPLGHSTGSETPIRSSVELGAVIRDQRKRLALKQLDLAGLGNTGNRFIVDLENGKPTVQLQKVLDLMDLLGLEVVVRTKASRSASAP
;
A
#
# COMPACT_ATOMS: atom_id res chain seq x y z
N MET A 1 9.37 11.62 -25.03
CA MET A 1 9.34 11.15 -24.40
C MET A 1 9.35 11.12 -23.76
N PRO A 2 9.13 11.26 -23.58
CA PRO A 2 9.08 10.89 -22.77
C PRO A 2 9.01 10.64 -22.01
N PRO A 3 8.86 10.81 -21.92
CA PRO A 3 8.82 10.27 -21.04
C PRO A 3 8.74 10.06 -20.32
N SER A 4 8.51 10.20 -20.52
CA SER A 4 8.50 9.63 -19.82
C SER A 4 8.42 9.35 -19.02
N ALA A 5 8.22 9.61 -19.29
CA ALA A 5 8.24 8.99 -18.60
C ALA A 5 8.19 8.70 -17.92
N GLN A 6 7.90 8.91 -18.18
CA GLN A 6 7.94 8.29 -17.74
C GLN A 6 8.09 7.90 -17.14
N ASP A 7 7.76 8.28 -17.65
CA ASP A 7 7.98 7.62 -17.23
C ASP A 7 8.21 7.46 -16.32
N LEU A 8 7.94 7.83 -16.37
CA LEU A 8 8.14 7.32 -15.68
C LEU A 8 8.37 6.93 -14.81
N PRO A 9 8.22 7.10 -14.78
CA PRO A 9 8.43 6.42 -14.00
C PRO A 9 8.40 6.02 -13.35
N LEU A 10 7.97 5.88 -13.36
CA LEU A 10 8.00 5.10 -12.86
C LEU A 10 8.30 4.60 -12.16
N GLY A 11 8.23 5.06 -12.37
CA GLY A 11 8.62 4.24 -11.95
C GLY A 11 8.80 3.95 -11.34
N HIS A 12 8.43 4.04 -11.46
CA HIS A 12 8.69 3.47 -11.01
C HIS A 12 8.79 3.05 -10.43
N SER A 13 8.37 3.28 -10.71
CA SER A 13 8.45 2.70 -10.21
C SER A 13 8.85 2.25 -9.92
N THR A 14 8.75 3.09 -10.52
CA THR A 14 9.29 2.25 -10.31
C THR A 14 9.61 1.46 -9.47
N GLY A 15 9.11 1.29 -9.44
CA GLY A 15 9.27 0.03 -9.04
C GLY A 15 9.84 -0.32 -7.74
N SER A 16 9.57 0.38 -6.74
CA SER A 16 9.98 -0.14 -5.46
C SER A 16 8.87 -1.01 -4.91
N GLU A 17 9.23 -2.23 -4.59
CA GLU A 17 8.32 -3.18 -3.95
C GLU A 17 8.75 -3.35 -2.51
N THR A 18 7.77 -3.44 -1.63
CA THR A 18 8.03 -3.64 -0.20
C THR A 18 7.36 -4.93 0.22
N PRO A 19 8.13 -5.95 0.57
CA PRO A 19 7.52 -7.15 1.14
C PRO A 19 6.87 -6.84 2.47
N ILE A 20 5.67 -7.33 2.67
CA ILE A 20 4.89 -7.07 3.87
C ILE A 20 4.71 -8.40 4.61
N ARG A 21 5.07 -8.43 5.88
CA ARG A 21 4.96 -9.63 6.70
C ARG A 21 4.04 -9.46 7.89
N SER A 22 3.52 -8.24 8.10
CA SER A 22 2.65 -8.00 9.25
C SER A 22 1.69 -6.87 8.95
N SER A 23 0.63 -6.81 9.73
CA SER A 23 -0.32 -5.70 9.63
C SER A 23 0.33 -4.37 10.01
N VAL A 24 1.30 -4.40 10.91
CA VAL A 24 2.02 -3.19 11.30
C VAL A 24 2.82 -2.66 10.12
N GLU A 25 3.52 -3.52 9.39
CA GLU A 25 4.29 -3.11 8.23
C GLU A 25 3.39 -2.53 7.15
N LEU A 26 2.26 -3.18 6.90
CA LEU A 26 1.33 -2.69 5.89
C LEU A 26 0.75 -1.33 6.29
N GLY A 27 0.39 -1.20 7.55
CA GLY A 27 -0.13 0.08 8.05
C GLY A 27 0.86 1.22 7.84
N ALA A 28 2.13 0.95 8.06
CA ALA A 28 3.18 1.96 7.86
C ALA A 28 3.31 2.35 6.38
N VAL A 29 3.24 1.37 5.48
CA VAL A 29 3.31 1.65 4.04
C VAL A 29 2.13 2.51 3.60
N ILE A 30 0.94 2.19 4.08
CA ILE A 30 -0.26 2.95 3.74
C ILE A 30 -0.15 4.38 4.26
N ARG A 31 0.31 4.53 5.50
CA ARG A 31 0.48 5.84 6.10
C ARG A 31 1.48 6.68 5.30
N ASP A 32 2.62 6.09 4.95
CA ASP A 32 3.64 6.81 4.20
C ASP A 32 3.11 7.28 2.85
N GLN A 33 2.39 6.40 2.15
CA GLN A 33 1.83 6.75 0.85
C GLN A 33 0.78 7.85 0.98
N ARG A 34 -0.07 7.75 2.00
CA ARG A 34 -1.05 8.79 2.27
C ARG A 34 -0.37 10.15 2.44
N LYS A 35 0.71 10.18 3.22
CA LYS A 35 1.43 11.42 3.48
C LYS A 35 2.12 11.95 2.22
N ARG A 36 2.63 11.06 1.38
CA ARG A 36 3.22 11.50 0.11
C ARG A 36 2.20 12.19 -0.78
N LEU A 37 0.95 11.77 -0.68
CA LEU A 37 -0.14 12.37 -1.44
C LEU A 37 -0.74 13.59 -0.74
N ALA A 38 -0.14 14.01 0.37
CA ALA A 38 -0.58 15.16 1.15
C ALA A 38 -2.02 15.02 1.66
N LEU A 39 -2.44 13.81 1.96
CA LEU A 39 -3.78 13.53 2.47
C LEU A 39 -3.74 13.40 3.98
N LYS A 40 -4.77 13.94 4.63
CA LYS A 40 -5.00 13.67 6.04
C LYS A 40 -5.76 12.36 6.19
N GLN A 41 -5.77 11.81 7.39
CA GLN A 41 -6.55 10.60 7.66
C GLN A 41 -8.02 10.81 7.32
N LEU A 42 -8.57 11.96 7.67
CA LEU A 42 -9.96 12.27 7.34
C LEU A 42 -10.22 12.34 5.85
N ASP A 43 -9.25 12.85 5.09
CA ASP A 43 -9.37 12.90 3.64
C ASP A 43 -9.48 11.50 3.07
N LEU A 44 -8.62 10.60 3.55
CA LEU A 44 -8.62 9.23 3.06
C LEU A 44 -9.91 8.51 3.47
N ALA A 45 -10.39 8.75 4.68
CA ALA A 45 -11.64 8.17 5.14
C ALA A 45 -12.79 8.60 4.23
N GLY A 46 -12.82 9.87 3.86
CA GLY A 46 -13.86 10.38 2.95
C GLY A 46 -13.79 9.75 1.57
N LEU A 47 -12.58 9.69 1.00
CA LEU A 47 -12.38 9.10 -0.32
C LEU A 47 -12.74 7.62 -0.33
N GLY A 48 -12.42 6.91 0.73
CA GLY A 48 -12.68 5.49 0.84
C GLY A 48 -14.07 5.15 1.34
N ASN A 49 -14.88 6.16 1.63
CA ASN A 49 -16.21 5.97 2.17
C ASN A 49 -16.19 5.10 3.42
N THR A 50 -15.30 5.44 4.34
CA THR A 50 -15.15 4.69 5.58
C THR A 50 -15.02 5.68 6.74
N GLY A 51 -15.08 5.16 7.96
CA GLY A 51 -14.90 6.01 9.13
C GLY A 51 -13.42 6.30 9.37
N ASN A 52 -13.17 7.42 10.03
CA ASN A 52 -11.81 7.80 10.38
C ASN A 52 -11.16 6.75 11.27
N ARG A 53 -11.94 6.13 12.15
CA ARG A 53 -11.43 5.09 13.04
C ARG A 53 -10.82 3.93 12.29
N PHE A 54 -11.43 3.57 11.17
CA PHE A 54 -10.89 2.49 10.34
C PHE A 54 -9.48 2.85 9.85
N ILE A 55 -9.31 4.09 9.40
CA ILE A 55 -8.00 4.54 8.91
C ILE A 55 -6.96 4.52 10.04
N VAL A 56 -7.34 5.02 11.20
CA VAL A 56 -6.43 5.03 12.35
C VAL A 56 -6.01 3.61 12.71
N ASP A 57 -6.98 2.70 12.80
CA ASP A 57 -6.70 1.31 13.15
C ASP A 57 -5.79 0.65 12.11
N LEU A 58 -6.08 0.87 10.84
CA LEU A 58 -5.28 0.31 9.75
C LEU A 58 -3.84 0.79 9.81
N GLU A 59 -3.64 2.09 9.96
CA GLU A 59 -2.30 2.66 9.99
C GLU A 59 -1.54 2.26 11.24
N ASN A 60 -2.24 1.96 12.32
CA ASN A 60 -1.61 1.48 13.55
C ASN A 60 -1.36 -0.02 13.52
N GLY A 61 -1.75 -0.70 12.46
CA GLY A 61 -1.44 -2.11 12.29
C GLY A 61 -2.41 -3.05 12.96
N LYS A 62 -3.66 -2.62 13.18
CA LYS A 62 -4.65 -3.52 13.78
C LYS A 62 -4.85 -4.74 12.89
N PRO A 63 -4.65 -5.95 13.41
CA PRO A 63 -4.69 -7.15 12.56
C PRO A 63 -6.08 -7.58 12.13
N THR A 64 -7.12 -7.05 12.74
CA THR A 64 -8.49 -7.50 12.51
C THR A 64 -9.30 -6.56 11.59
N VAL A 65 -8.63 -5.75 10.79
CA VAL A 65 -9.34 -4.86 9.86
C VAL A 65 -9.91 -5.67 8.69
N GLN A 66 -10.96 -5.15 8.10
CA GLN A 66 -11.59 -5.82 6.96
C GLN A 66 -10.70 -5.73 5.73
N LEU A 67 -10.30 -6.87 5.22
CA LEU A 67 -9.34 -6.95 4.13
C LEU A 67 -9.83 -6.23 2.88
N GLN A 68 -11.10 -6.41 2.50
CA GLN A 68 -11.59 -5.78 1.27
C GLN A 68 -11.47 -4.26 1.35
N LYS A 69 -11.79 -3.69 2.51
CA LYS A 69 -11.66 -2.24 2.67
C LYS A 69 -10.21 -1.80 2.57
N VAL A 70 -9.29 -2.60 3.07
CA VAL A 70 -7.86 -2.31 2.96
C VAL A 70 -7.43 -2.29 1.49
N LEU A 71 -7.85 -3.29 0.73
CA LEU A 71 -7.50 -3.38 -0.69
C LEU A 71 -8.07 -2.19 -1.46
N ASP A 72 -9.30 -1.79 -1.15
CA ASP A 72 -9.93 -0.65 -1.80
C ASP A 72 -9.16 0.64 -1.51
N LEU A 73 -8.74 0.83 -0.26
CA LEU A 73 -7.98 2.01 0.12
C LEU A 73 -6.61 2.03 -0.56
N MET A 74 -5.95 0.89 -0.64
CA MET A 74 -4.67 0.81 -1.31
C MET A 74 -4.79 1.21 -2.77
N ASP A 75 -5.86 0.76 -3.42
CA ASP A 75 -6.12 1.12 -4.80
C ASP A 75 -6.27 2.64 -4.96
N LEU A 76 -7.03 3.26 -4.05
CA LEU A 76 -7.20 4.71 -4.05
C LEU A 76 -5.88 5.45 -3.88
N LEU A 77 -4.96 4.88 -3.13
CA LEU A 77 -3.66 5.47 -2.87
C LEU A 77 -2.64 5.20 -3.97
N GLY A 78 -3.04 4.45 -5.00
CA GLY A 78 -2.10 4.08 -6.05
C GLY A 78 -1.16 2.97 -5.67
N LEU A 79 -1.52 2.19 -4.66
CA LEU A 79 -0.74 1.03 -4.25
C LEU A 79 -1.31 -0.23 -4.88
N GLU A 80 -0.43 -1.12 -5.25
CA GLU A 80 -0.82 -2.36 -5.89
C GLU A 80 -0.40 -3.53 -5.01
N VAL A 81 -1.29 -4.50 -4.86
CA VAL A 81 -0.97 -5.72 -4.10
C VAL A 81 -0.57 -6.80 -5.07
N VAL A 82 0.56 -7.40 -4.82
CA VAL A 82 1.10 -8.48 -5.64
C VAL A 82 1.32 -9.69 -4.74
N VAL A 83 0.90 -10.84 -5.21
CA VAL A 83 1.16 -12.10 -4.52
C VAL A 83 2.14 -12.90 -5.37
N ARG A 84 3.22 -13.32 -4.75
CA ARG A 84 4.21 -14.14 -5.45
C ARG A 84 4.79 -15.14 -4.48
N THR A 85 5.25 -16.25 -5.03
CA THR A 85 5.92 -17.25 -4.21
C THR A 85 7.27 -16.69 -3.78
N LYS A 86 7.79 -17.22 -2.70
CA LYS A 86 9.12 -16.83 -2.24
C LYS A 86 10.15 -17.49 -3.12
N ALA A 87 10.39 -16.87 -4.26
CA ALA A 87 11.26 -17.44 -5.28
C ALA A 87 12.66 -17.72 -4.76
N SER A 88 13.17 -16.83 -3.92
CA SER A 88 14.49 -17.03 -3.37
C SER A 88 14.55 -18.31 -2.56
N ARG A 89 13.48 -18.64 -1.84
CA ARG A 89 13.43 -19.88 -1.08
C ARG A 89 13.42 -21.07 -2.02
N SER A 90 12.60 -21.04 -3.04
CA SER A 90 12.53 -22.17 -3.94
C SER A 90 13.84 -22.35 -4.70
N ALA A 91 14.51 -21.24 -5.02
CA ALA A 91 15.81 -21.31 -5.67
C ALA A 91 16.84 -21.93 -4.77
N SER A 92 16.74 -21.68 -3.49
CA SER A 92 17.74 -22.18 -2.53
C SER A 92 17.43 -23.58 -2.04
N ALA A 93 16.29 -24.11 -2.39
CA ALA A 93 15.84 -25.38 -1.85
C ALA A 93 15.97 -26.57 -2.81
N PRO A 94 16.73 -26.49 -3.82
CA PRO A 94 16.86 -27.62 -4.77
C PRO A 94 17.47 -28.86 -4.15
#